data_45b26269f11272486d0cc46fe197bef6
#
_entry.id   45b26269f11272486d0cc46fe197bef6
#
_cell.length_a   1.000
_cell.length_b   1.000
_cell.length_c   1.000
_cell.angle_alpha   90.00
_cell.angle_beta   90.00
_cell.angle_gamma   90.00
#
_symmetry.space_group_name_H-M   'P 1'
#
loop_
_entity.id
_entity.type
_entity.pdbx_description
1 polymer ?
#
loop_
_entity_poly.entity_id
_entity_poly.type
_entity_poly.pdbx_seq_one_letter_code
_entity_poly.pdbx_strand_id
1 'polypeptide(L)'
;MELTARKLLTIAHERALEGALVRDIENLGAHGYTITGARGKGSHGIRDATWAPDANIRLEVLCGADTARAICTALRERYSDNYSMVMYVGDVDVLRPEKF
;
A
#
# COMPACT_ATOMS: atom_id res chain seq x y z
N MET A 1 28.73 3.85 -3.98
CA MET A 1 27.36 3.35 -3.79
C MET A 1 26.43 4.29 -4.54
N GLU A 2 25.59 3.72 -5.39
CA GLU A 2 24.62 4.49 -6.14
C GLU A 2 23.22 4.34 -5.56
N LEU A 3 22.54 5.46 -5.52
CA LEU A 3 21.14 5.50 -5.07
C LEU A 3 20.26 5.87 -6.26
N THR A 4 19.16 5.18 -6.40
CA THR A 4 18.21 5.40 -7.50
C THR A 4 16.83 5.74 -6.94
N ALA A 5 16.20 6.77 -7.49
CA ALA A 5 14.90 7.22 -7.03
C ALA A 5 13.81 6.20 -7.37
N ARG A 6 12.93 5.96 -6.42
CA ARG A 6 11.74 5.12 -6.58
C ARG A 6 10.61 5.72 -5.75
N LYS A 7 9.43 5.18 -5.92
CA LYS A 7 8.28 5.57 -5.09
C LYS A 7 8.03 4.50 -4.04
N LEU A 8 7.69 4.95 -2.84
CA LEU A 8 7.18 4.07 -1.80
C LEU A 8 5.68 4.30 -1.71
N LEU A 9 4.91 3.34 -2.15
CA LEU A 9 3.46 3.37 -2.03
C LEU A 9 3.08 2.62 -0.78
N THR A 10 2.31 3.26 0.08
CA THR A 10 1.84 2.65 1.33
C THR A 10 0.32 2.61 1.32
N ILE A 11 -0.22 1.45 1.65
CA ILE A 11 -1.66 1.22 1.73
C ILE A 11 -1.96 0.64 3.10
N ALA A 12 -2.72 1.38 3.92
CA ALA A 12 -3.20 0.89 5.21
C ALA A 12 -4.65 0.46 5.03
N HIS A 13 -4.98 -0.75 5.42
CA HIS A 13 -6.30 -1.30 5.13
C HIS A 13 -6.64 -2.46 6.06
N GLU A 14 -7.88 -2.95 5.97
CA GLU A 14 -8.34 -4.10 6.72
C GLU A 14 -7.66 -5.37 6.20
N ARG A 15 -7.32 -6.26 7.12
CA ARG A 15 -6.70 -7.54 6.77
C ARG A 15 -7.55 -8.36 5.78
N ALA A 16 -8.87 -8.23 5.88
CA ALA A 16 -9.77 -8.96 4.99
C ALA A 16 -9.54 -8.67 3.52
N LEU A 17 -8.99 -7.49 3.19
CA LEU A 17 -8.73 -7.10 1.81
C LEU A 17 -7.34 -7.52 1.30
N GLU A 18 -6.52 -8.12 2.15
CA GLU A 18 -5.13 -8.42 1.79
C GLU A 18 -5.01 -9.18 0.49
N GLY A 19 -5.72 -10.28 0.34
CA GLY A 19 -5.62 -11.12 -0.85
C GLY A 19 -6.00 -10.38 -2.12
N ALA A 20 -7.09 -9.62 -2.07
CA ALA A 20 -7.55 -8.85 -3.22
C ALA A 20 -6.57 -7.76 -3.59
N LEU A 21 -6.04 -7.05 -2.60
CA LEU A 21 -5.08 -5.98 -2.84
C LEU A 21 -3.76 -6.50 -3.40
N VAL A 22 -3.28 -7.62 -2.89
CA VAL A 22 -2.05 -8.22 -3.41
C VAL A 22 -2.23 -8.60 -4.88
N ARG A 23 -3.35 -9.22 -5.23
CA ARG A 23 -3.63 -9.55 -6.63
C ARG A 23 -3.68 -8.31 -7.50
N ASP A 24 -4.32 -7.25 -7.01
CA ASP A 24 -4.44 -6.01 -7.77
C ASP A 24 -3.07 -5.38 -8.04
N ILE A 25 -2.23 -5.25 -7.01
CA ILE A 25 -0.94 -4.59 -7.21
C ILE A 25 -0.01 -5.42 -8.08
N GLU A 26 -0.06 -6.74 -7.97
CA GLU A 26 0.75 -7.60 -8.83
C GLU A 26 0.31 -7.49 -10.28
N ASN A 27 -0.99 -7.47 -10.52
CA ASN A 27 -1.52 -7.32 -11.87
C ASN A 27 -1.17 -5.95 -12.49
N LEU A 28 -0.92 -4.96 -11.65
CA LEU A 28 -0.60 -3.60 -12.10
C LEU A 28 0.90 -3.34 -12.19
N GLY A 29 1.72 -4.35 -11.95
CA GLY A 29 3.14 -4.26 -12.21
C GLY A 29 4.05 -4.22 -10.99
N ALA A 30 3.52 -4.38 -9.79
CA ALA A 30 4.38 -4.44 -8.61
C ALA A 30 5.19 -5.72 -8.62
N HIS A 31 6.50 -5.61 -8.38
CA HIS A 31 7.40 -6.76 -8.37
C HIS A 31 7.44 -7.42 -7.00
N GLY A 32 7.10 -6.70 -5.95
CA GLY A 32 7.09 -7.25 -4.61
C GLY A 32 6.42 -6.31 -3.63
N TYR A 33 6.24 -6.77 -2.41
CA TYR A 33 5.57 -5.98 -1.38
C TYR A 33 6.00 -6.47 0.00
N THR A 34 5.74 -5.64 1.00
CA THR A 34 5.95 -5.99 2.40
C THR A 34 4.66 -5.69 3.15
N ILE A 35 4.26 -6.62 4.00
CA ILE A 35 3.05 -6.45 4.81
C ILE A 35 3.41 -6.51 6.28
N THR A 36 2.89 -5.54 7.05
CA THR A 36 3.06 -5.53 8.50
C THR A 36 1.71 -5.31 9.16
N GLY A 37 1.55 -5.83 10.38
CA GLY A 37 0.37 -5.55 11.16
C GLY A 37 0.35 -4.09 11.57
N ALA A 38 -0.83 -3.49 11.66
CA ALA A 38 -0.96 -2.06 11.91
C ALA A 38 -2.17 -1.76 12.78
N ARG A 39 -2.03 -0.70 13.59
CA ARG A 39 -3.14 -0.15 14.35
C ARG A 39 -3.14 1.36 14.12
N GLY A 40 -4.32 1.96 14.14
CA GLY A 40 -4.38 3.40 13.94
C GLY A 40 -5.77 3.95 14.17
N LYS A 41 -5.83 5.27 14.15
CA LYS A 41 -7.07 6.00 14.29
C LYS A 41 -7.08 7.08 13.21
N GLY A 42 -8.13 7.10 12.41
CA GLY A 42 -8.31 8.12 11.39
C GLY A 42 -9.28 9.19 11.84
N SER A 43 -9.55 10.13 10.97
CA SER A 43 -10.46 11.24 11.26
C SER A 43 -11.90 10.78 11.47
N HIS A 44 -12.24 9.59 11.00
CA HIS A 44 -13.56 9.01 11.16
C HIS A 44 -13.64 8.04 12.33
N GLY A 45 -12.67 8.10 13.25
CA GLY A 45 -12.64 7.29 14.44
C GLY A 45 -11.62 6.18 14.35
N ILE A 46 -11.66 5.27 15.34
CA ILE A 46 -10.78 4.12 15.36
C ILE A 46 -11.19 3.18 14.23
N ARG A 47 -10.21 2.63 13.52
CA ARG A 47 -10.52 1.61 12.52
C ARG A 47 -11.22 0.48 13.24
N ASP A 48 -12.42 0.15 12.77
CA ASP A 48 -13.28 -0.76 13.48
C ASP A 48 -12.70 -2.12 13.70
N ALA A 49 -11.98 -2.56 12.73
CA ALA A 49 -11.38 -3.84 12.80
C ALA A 49 -10.36 -3.93 13.94
N THR A 50 -10.09 -2.82 14.60
CA THR A 50 -9.09 -2.76 15.65
C THR A 50 -9.44 -3.52 16.91
N TRP A 51 -10.63 -4.02 17.01
CA TRP A 51 -10.94 -4.92 18.13
C TRP A 51 -9.99 -6.11 18.16
N ALA A 52 -9.53 -6.56 16.98
CA ALA A 52 -8.48 -7.56 16.88
C ALA A 52 -7.16 -6.84 16.62
N PRO A 53 -6.09 -7.13 17.38
CA PRO A 53 -4.80 -6.44 17.22
C PRO A 53 -4.22 -6.51 15.82
N ASP A 54 -4.52 -7.56 15.07
CA ASP A 54 -4.00 -7.79 13.73
C ASP A 54 -5.04 -7.62 12.64
N ALA A 55 -6.13 -6.91 12.92
CA ALA A 55 -7.22 -6.75 11.97
C ALA A 55 -6.91 -5.78 10.85
N ASN A 56 -5.93 -4.92 11.01
CA ASN A 56 -5.46 -3.99 9.99
C ASN A 56 -4.03 -4.30 9.61
N ILE A 57 -3.70 -4.01 8.38
CA ILE A 57 -2.34 -4.20 7.88
C ILE A 57 -1.88 -2.98 7.11
N ARG A 58 -0.56 -2.87 6.96
CA ARG A 58 0.07 -1.88 6.12
C ARG A 58 0.84 -2.62 5.04
N LEU A 59 0.49 -2.34 3.80
CA LEU A 59 1.12 -2.93 2.63
C LEU A 59 2.01 -1.87 1.99
N GLU A 60 3.28 -2.20 1.80
CA GLU A 60 4.24 -1.28 1.21
C GLU A 60 4.80 -1.84 -0.08
N VAL A 61 4.87 -1.00 -1.11
CA VAL A 61 5.37 -1.37 -2.43
C VAL A 61 6.41 -0.35 -2.85
N LEU A 62 7.61 -0.84 -3.18
CA LEU A 62 8.62 0.02 -3.80
C LEU A 62 8.51 -0.20 -5.31
N CYS A 63 8.36 0.88 -6.07
CA CYS A 63 8.11 0.78 -7.51
C CYS A 63 8.47 2.08 -8.21
N GLY A 64 8.40 2.06 -9.53
CA GLY A 64 8.57 3.26 -10.33
C GLY A 64 7.33 4.15 -10.26
N ALA A 65 7.48 5.37 -10.75
CA ALA A 65 6.39 6.36 -10.69
C ALA A 65 5.15 5.92 -11.46
N ASP A 66 5.34 5.29 -12.63
CA ASP A 66 4.21 4.87 -13.46
C ASP A 66 3.40 3.77 -12.80
N THR A 67 4.09 2.79 -12.18
CA THR A 67 3.42 1.72 -11.47
C THR A 67 2.68 2.26 -10.25
N ALA A 68 3.29 3.16 -9.50
CA ALA A 68 2.63 3.77 -8.35
C ALA A 68 1.36 4.50 -8.77
N ARG A 69 1.43 5.25 -9.86
CA ARG A 69 0.26 5.99 -10.39
C ARG A 69 -0.84 5.03 -10.80
N ALA A 70 -0.49 3.95 -11.52
CA ALA A 70 -1.46 2.98 -11.99
C ALA A 70 -2.18 2.32 -10.82
N ILE A 71 -1.42 1.93 -9.78
CA ILE A 71 -2.01 1.31 -8.59
C ILE A 71 -2.94 2.28 -7.88
N CYS A 72 -2.48 3.51 -7.63
CA CYS A 72 -3.30 4.50 -6.94
C CYS A 72 -4.60 4.79 -7.68
N THR A 73 -4.54 4.92 -9.00
CA THR A 73 -5.73 5.18 -9.81
C THR A 73 -6.72 4.03 -9.71
N ALA A 74 -6.24 2.80 -9.88
CA ALA A 74 -7.11 1.62 -9.85
C ALA A 74 -7.73 1.39 -8.48
N LEU A 75 -6.94 1.52 -7.42
CA LEU A 75 -7.45 1.27 -6.08
C LEU A 75 -8.39 2.38 -5.61
N ARG A 76 -8.10 3.61 -6.00
CA ARG A 76 -8.99 4.73 -5.67
C ARG A 76 -10.38 4.50 -6.25
N GLU A 77 -10.47 4.02 -7.48
CA GLU A 77 -11.75 3.72 -8.10
C GLU A 77 -12.44 2.52 -7.46
N ARG A 78 -11.67 1.45 -7.25
CA ARG A 78 -12.22 0.18 -6.76
C ARG A 78 -12.69 0.24 -5.32
N TYR A 79 -11.98 1.02 -4.49
CA TYR A 79 -12.25 1.08 -3.05
C TYR A 79 -12.70 2.47 -2.60
N SER A 80 -13.35 3.22 -3.47
CA SER A 80 -13.76 4.62 -3.18
C SER A 80 -14.66 4.73 -1.95
N ASP A 81 -15.40 3.69 -1.64
CA ASP A 81 -16.32 3.71 -0.49
C ASP A 81 -15.68 3.23 0.82
N ASN A 82 -14.41 2.86 0.78
CA ASN A 82 -13.74 2.35 1.97
C ASN A 82 -12.95 3.45 2.67
N TYR A 83 -13.60 4.10 3.63
CA TYR A 83 -13.00 5.21 4.36
C TYR A 83 -11.86 4.79 5.28
N SER A 84 -11.74 3.49 5.60
CA SER A 84 -10.66 3.03 6.45
C SER A 84 -9.37 2.81 5.67
N MET A 85 -9.44 2.77 4.34
CA MET A 85 -8.27 2.60 3.50
C MET A 85 -7.54 3.93 3.34
N VAL A 86 -6.25 3.93 3.63
CA VAL A 86 -5.41 5.11 3.48
C VAL A 86 -4.28 4.76 2.54
N MET A 87 -4.04 5.62 1.55
CA MET A 87 -2.95 5.45 0.60
C MET A 87 -2.12 6.71 0.54
N TYR A 88 -0.81 6.55 0.47
CA TYR A 88 0.07 7.69 0.22
C TYR A 88 1.32 7.21 -0.49
N VAL A 89 1.99 8.14 -1.17
CA VAL A 89 3.18 7.87 -1.97
C VAL A 89 4.27 8.82 -1.54
N GLY A 90 5.44 8.28 -1.28
CA GLY A 90 6.61 9.08 -0.94
C GLY A 90 7.76 8.80 -1.89
N ASP A 91 8.75 9.67 -1.86
CA ASP A 91 9.96 9.50 -2.65
C ASP A 91 11.02 8.86 -1.77
N VAL A 92 11.68 7.84 -2.30
CA VAL A 92 12.77 7.16 -1.61
C VAL A 92 13.91 6.89 -2.59
N ASP A 93 15.09 6.65 -2.05
CA ASP A 93 16.21 6.19 -2.84
C ASP A 93 16.51 4.75 -2.48
N VAL A 94 16.70 3.92 -3.50
CA VAL A 94 16.95 2.49 -3.29
C VAL A 94 18.35 2.12 -3.78
N LEU A 95 18.91 1.07 -3.18
CA LEU A 95 20.25 0.58 -3.51
C LEU A 95 20.27 -0.43 -4.65
N ARG A 96 19.15 -1.14 -4.86
CA ARG A 96 19.06 -2.17 -5.91
C ARG A 96 17.80 -1.93 -6.73
N PRO A 97 17.86 -0.97 -7.66
CA PRO A 97 16.68 -0.57 -8.42
C PRO A 97 16.10 -1.69 -9.28
N GLU A 98 16.89 -2.66 -9.66
CA GLU A 98 16.42 -3.78 -10.49
C GLU A 98 15.40 -4.67 -9.77
N LYS A 99 15.25 -4.54 -8.48
CA LYS A 99 14.26 -5.29 -7.72
C LYS A 99 12.86 -4.67 -7.72
N PHE A 100 12.78 -3.45 -8.23
CA PHE A 100 11.52 -2.68 -8.06
C PHE A 100 10.98 -2.12 -9.37
#